data_f3d3c198685b9ff948e6e6421888395e
#
_entry.id   f3d3c198685b9ff948e6e6421888395e
#
_cell.length_a   1.000
_cell.length_b   1.000
_cell.length_c   1.000
_cell.angle_alpha   90.00
_cell.angle_beta   90.00
_cell.angle_gamma   90.00
#
_symmetry.space_group_name_H-M   'P 1'
#
loop_
_entity.id
_entity.type
_entity.pdbx_description
1 polymer ?
#
loop_
_entity_poly.entity_id
_entity_poly.type
_entity_poly.pdbx_seq_one_letter_code
_entity_poly.pdbx_strand_id
1 'polypeptide(L)'
;MRKFGLVCLSVVFAGSAFSIQLYSNGENWGLSTIGLETGATAGDGTGAPSGTQWSELANDGDNANAILGFGHQQSAGNRVADDFAIGDAFWTVDSIDFFAYQTGGSATGSSMNFLSLQIWNGRPGDSGSSVVWGDTTTNVLSSSTFAGIYRTASSTHPAGLGIPPDTTRPVYRNSANLGGVVLTAGTYWLDWQTGGSLSSGPWAPALVASGRGIAGFNGRQFLQAATSWQDAEDPGNPPTAGAVVQDFPFIVYGSPVPEPETMVALGLGAAALIRRRRK
;
A
#
# COMPACT_ATOMS: atom_id res chain seq x y z
N MET A 1 -25.44 -54.44 28.92
CA MET A 1 -24.43 -53.38 28.78
C MET A 1 -24.46 -52.83 27.36
N ARG A 2 -25.11 -51.70 27.11
CA ARG A 2 -25.14 -51.04 25.80
C ARG A 2 -24.05 -49.97 25.80
N LYS A 3 -23.01 -50.13 24.93
CA LYS A 3 -21.98 -49.16 24.73
C LYS A 3 -22.52 -48.03 23.84
N PHE A 4 -22.70 -46.83 24.42
CA PHE A 4 -22.96 -45.60 23.64
C PHE A 4 -21.62 -45.09 23.06
N GLY A 5 -21.46 -45.23 21.76
CA GLY A 5 -20.36 -44.56 21.04
C GLY A 5 -20.65 -43.07 20.93
N LEU A 6 -19.76 -42.24 21.47
CA LEU A 6 -19.80 -40.79 21.31
C LEU A 6 -19.26 -40.48 19.91
N VAL A 7 -20.12 -40.13 18.97
CA VAL A 7 -19.71 -39.61 17.66
C VAL A 7 -19.50 -38.12 17.84
N CYS A 8 -18.25 -37.70 17.89
CA CYS A 8 -17.88 -36.29 17.76
C CYS A 8 -18.11 -35.85 16.32
N LEU A 9 -19.18 -35.14 16.06
CA LEU A 9 -19.43 -34.50 14.78
C LEU A 9 -18.68 -33.18 14.78
N SER A 10 -17.49 -33.18 14.18
CA SER A 10 -16.73 -31.94 13.91
C SER A 10 -17.42 -31.20 12.76
N VAL A 11 -18.19 -30.18 13.06
CA VAL A 11 -18.74 -29.28 12.04
C VAL A 11 -17.63 -28.29 11.66
N VAL A 12 -16.96 -28.57 10.57
CA VAL A 12 -16.05 -27.59 9.94
C VAL A 12 -16.93 -26.61 9.18
N PHE A 13 -17.09 -25.41 9.72
CA PHE A 13 -17.62 -24.28 8.95
C PHE A 13 -16.53 -23.81 7.97
N ALA A 14 -16.52 -24.34 6.77
CA ALA A 14 -15.83 -23.72 5.65
C ALA A 14 -16.69 -22.51 5.20
N GLY A 15 -16.62 -21.42 5.94
CA GLY A 15 -17.07 -20.12 5.44
C GLY A 15 -16.12 -19.70 4.33
N SER A 16 -16.64 -19.41 3.13
CA SER A 16 -15.89 -18.69 2.12
C SER A 16 -15.58 -17.30 2.72
N ALA A 17 -14.37 -17.11 3.22
CA ALA A 17 -13.93 -15.80 3.66
C ALA A 17 -13.83 -14.94 2.39
N PHE A 18 -14.73 -13.97 2.27
CA PHE A 18 -14.58 -12.94 1.24
C PHE A 18 -13.43 -12.05 1.67
N SER A 19 -12.45 -11.85 0.78
CA SER A 19 -11.39 -10.88 1.00
C SER A 19 -11.99 -9.48 1.01
N ILE A 20 -11.81 -8.76 2.12
CA ILE A 20 -12.25 -7.37 2.29
C ILE A 20 -11.03 -6.47 2.42
N GLN A 21 -11.21 -5.17 2.22
CA GLN A 21 -10.17 -4.20 2.58
C GLN A 21 -10.02 -4.20 4.11
N LEU A 22 -8.81 -4.46 4.58
CA LEU A 22 -8.44 -4.43 6.00
C LEU A 22 -7.79 -3.11 6.40
N TYR A 23 -7.04 -2.51 5.47
CA TYR A 23 -6.30 -1.28 5.70
C TYR A 23 -6.06 -0.54 4.38
N SER A 24 -6.01 0.78 4.46
CA SER A 24 -5.53 1.67 3.40
C SER A 24 -4.68 2.77 4.02
N ASN A 25 -3.45 2.94 3.52
CA ASN A 25 -2.60 4.03 4.01
C ASN A 25 -3.16 5.41 3.65
N GLY A 26 -3.84 5.55 2.51
CA GLY A 26 -4.54 6.79 2.16
C GLY A 26 -5.62 7.15 3.17
N GLU A 27 -6.51 6.21 3.51
CA GLU A 27 -7.59 6.42 4.48
C GLU A 27 -7.07 6.66 5.91
N ASN A 28 -5.95 6.04 6.29
CA ASN A 28 -5.31 6.27 7.58
C ASN A 28 -4.95 7.74 7.79
N TRP A 29 -4.66 8.45 6.72
CA TRP A 29 -4.35 9.89 6.73
C TRP A 29 -5.54 10.77 6.34
N GLY A 30 -6.76 10.22 6.27
CA GLY A 30 -7.97 10.96 5.91
C GLY A 30 -8.07 11.34 4.43
N LEU A 31 -7.31 10.66 3.58
CA LEU A 31 -7.35 10.80 2.11
C LEU A 31 -8.34 9.81 1.50
N SER A 32 -8.39 9.75 0.16
CA SER A 32 -9.08 8.66 -0.54
C SER A 32 -8.44 7.31 -0.25
N THR A 33 -9.12 6.22 -0.60
CA THR A 33 -8.60 4.86 -0.42
C THR A 33 -7.23 4.65 -1.10
N ILE A 34 -6.98 5.28 -2.25
CA ILE A 34 -5.67 5.22 -2.92
C ILE A 34 -4.71 6.27 -2.33
N GLY A 35 -5.22 7.42 -1.87
CA GLY A 35 -4.41 8.49 -1.31
C GLY A 35 -3.60 9.28 -2.34
N LEU A 36 -3.95 9.18 -3.62
CA LEU A 36 -3.26 9.84 -4.73
C LEU A 36 -4.11 10.83 -5.49
N GLU A 37 -5.43 10.84 -5.30
CA GLU A 37 -6.37 11.66 -6.04
C GLU A 37 -6.42 13.09 -5.51
N THR A 38 -6.09 14.06 -6.36
CA THR A 38 -6.26 15.50 -6.09
C THR A 38 -7.46 16.11 -6.80
N GLY A 39 -8.14 15.34 -7.66
CA GLY A 39 -9.35 15.75 -8.36
C GLY A 39 -9.23 15.73 -9.87
N ALA A 40 -10.34 16.03 -10.51
CA ALA A 40 -10.42 16.08 -11.98
C ALA A 40 -9.87 17.39 -12.57
N THR A 41 -9.51 18.37 -11.72
CA THR A 41 -8.97 19.66 -12.17
C THR A 41 -7.71 19.96 -11.35
N ALA A 42 -6.62 20.27 -12.01
CA ALA A 42 -5.36 20.67 -11.39
C ALA A 42 -5.43 22.12 -10.88
N GLY A 43 -4.45 22.53 -10.10
CA GLY A 43 -4.39 23.86 -9.49
C GLY A 43 -4.41 25.00 -10.50
N ASP A 44 -3.86 24.82 -11.72
CA ASP A 44 -3.89 25.79 -12.82
C ASP A 44 -5.22 25.80 -13.62
N GLY A 45 -6.18 24.96 -13.25
CA GLY A 45 -7.45 24.81 -13.93
C GLY A 45 -7.47 23.76 -15.06
N THR A 46 -6.37 23.09 -15.32
CA THR A 46 -6.30 22.03 -16.35
C THR A 46 -7.13 20.82 -15.95
N GLY A 47 -8.10 20.46 -16.81
CA GLY A 47 -8.95 19.27 -16.62
C GLY A 47 -8.21 17.96 -16.93
N ALA A 48 -8.42 16.93 -16.11
CA ALA A 48 -8.00 15.56 -16.43
C ALA A 48 -8.86 14.98 -17.57
N PRO A 49 -8.36 13.99 -18.31
CA PRO A 49 -9.19 13.25 -19.26
C PRO A 49 -10.47 12.70 -18.61
N SER A 50 -11.54 12.62 -19.37
CA SER A 50 -12.85 12.17 -18.84
C SER A 50 -12.73 10.82 -18.11
N GLY A 51 -13.26 10.75 -16.89
CA GLY A 51 -13.24 9.54 -16.07
C GLY A 51 -11.91 9.28 -15.35
N THR A 52 -10.98 10.25 -15.37
CA THR A 52 -9.70 10.16 -14.65
C THR A 52 -9.50 11.34 -13.70
N GLN A 53 -8.44 11.26 -12.92
CA GLN A 53 -8.06 12.30 -11.98
C GLN A 53 -6.55 12.61 -12.07
N TRP A 54 -6.18 13.77 -11.57
CA TRP A 54 -4.79 14.11 -11.32
C TRP A 54 -4.34 13.58 -9.95
N SER A 55 -3.08 13.25 -9.88
CA SER A 55 -2.29 13.13 -8.65
C SER A 55 -1.26 14.25 -8.69
N GLU A 56 -1.67 15.44 -8.33
CA GLU A 56 -0.83 16.62 -8.32
C GLU A 56 -0.04 16.67 -7.00
N LEU A 57 1.25 16.97 -7.08
CA LEU A 57 2.06 17.19 -5.89
C LEU A 57 1.44 18.29 -5.03
N ALA A 58 1.40 18.07 -3.71
CA ALA A 58 0.92 19.07 -2.78
C ALA A 58 1.61 20.40 -3.03
N ASN A 59 0.81 21.47 -3.09
CA ASN A 59 1.28 22.84 -3.21
C ASN A 59 0.90 23.59 -1.95
N ASP A 60 1.89 23.93 -1.16
CA ASP A 60 1.78 24.66 0.09
C ASP A 60 2.31 26.10 -0.04
N GLY A 61 2.20 26.67 -1.22
CA GLY A 61 2.67 28.01 -1.54
C GLY A 61 4.15 28.02 -1.93
N ASP A 62 5.03 28.53 -1.06
CA ASP A 62 6.45 28.65 -1.37
C ASP A 62 7.24 27.34 -1.26
N ASN A 63 6.65 26.30 -0.68
CA ASN A 63 7.31 25.07 -0.26
C ASN A 63 6.70 23.81 -0.88
N ALA A 64 6.37 23.84 -2.17
CA ALA A 64 5.81 22.68 -2.85
C ALA A 64 6.73 21.46 -2.77
N ASN A 65 6.13 20.28 -2.66
CA ASN A 65 6.85 19.03 -2.82
C ASN A 65 7.48 18.95 -4.21
N ALA A 66 8.71 18.44 -4.28
CA ALA A 66 9.50 18.39 -5.51
C ALA A 66 9.62 16.97 -6.10
N ILE A 67 9.43 15.95 -5.28
CA ILE A 67 9.62 14.55 -5.69
C ILE A 67 8.31 13.99 -6.26
N LEU A 68 8.30 13.77 -7.58
CA LEU A 68 7.17 13.12 -8.26
C LEU A 68 6.97 11.66 -7.82
N GLY A 69 8.07 10.97 -7.51
CA GLY A 69 8.06 9.60 -7.01
C GLY A 69 9.44 9.12 -6.63
N PHE A 70 9.48 8.13 -5.77
CA PHE A 70 10.70 7.53 -5.23
C PHE A 70 11.12 6.32 -6.05
N GLY A 71 12.42 6.19 -6.33
CA GLY A 71 12.95 5.05 -7.06
C GLY A 71 12.80 3.75 -6.26
N HIS A 72 12.11 2.77 -6.82
CA HIS A 72 11.99 1.42 -6.28
C HIS A 72 12.13 0.36 -7.38
N GLN A 73 13.02 0.67 -8.32
CA GLN A 73 13.27 -0.13 -9.51
C GLN A 73 13.95 -1.45 -9.15
N GLN A 74 13.33 -2.58 -9.51
CA GLN A 74 13.93 -3.90 -9.39
C GLN A 74 15.26 -4.00 -10.14
N SER A 75 15.38 -3.41 -11.32
CA SER A 75 16.60 -3.41 -12.12
C SER A 75 17.78 -2.66 -11.46
N ALA A 76 17.50 -1.73 -10.55
CA ALA A 76 18.50 -0.98 -9.80
C ALA A 76 18.65 -1.51 -8.35
N GLY A 77 17.87 -2.50 -7.93
CA GLY A 77 17.86 -3.01 -6.56
C GLY A 77 17.32 -2.00 -5.53
N ASN A 78 16.67 -0.93 -5.98
CA ASN A 78 16.07 0.05 -5.09
C ASN A 78 14.71 -0.43 -4.59
N ARG A 79 14.35 -0.08 -3.34
CA ARG A 79 13.09 -0.47 -2.70
C ARG A 79 12.52 0.70 -1.91
N VAL A 80 11.23 0.65 -1.66
CA VAL A 80 10.57 1.55 -0.70
C VAL A 80 9.86 0.72 0.36
N ALA A 81 9.64 1.32 1.53
CA ALA A 81 8.91 0.66 2.61
C ALA A 81 8.03 1.66 3.36
N ASP A 82 6.91 1.12 3.86
CA ASP A 82 5.96 1.85 4.69
C ASP A 82 5.23 0.89 5.62
N ASP A 83 4.55 1.38 6.66
CA ASP A 83 4.03 0.55 7.73
C ASP A 83 2.51 0.57 7.88
N PHE A 84 2.02 -0.41 8.60
CA PHE A 84 0.65 -0.50 9.09
C PHE A 84 0.60 -1.24 10.42
N ALA A 85 -0.44 -0.97 11.20
CA ALA A 85 -0.65 -1.62 12.48
C ALA A 85 -1.88 -2.53 12.44
N ILE A 86 -1.74 -3.71 13.02
CA ILE A 86 -2.84 -4.61 13.33
C ILE A 86 -3.12 -4.49 14.83
N GLY A 87 -4.36 -4.10 15.20
CA GLY A 87 -4.77 -4.00 16.59
C GLY A 87 -4.89 -5.37 17.27
N ASP A 88 -6.00 -5.61 17.95
CA ASP A 88 -6.18 -6.81 18.79
C ASP A 88 -6.60 -8.08 18.01
N ALA A 89 -6.66 -8.05 16.68
CA ALA A 89 -7.08 -9.16 15.83
C ALA A 89 -5.91 -9.79 15.07
N PHE A 90 -6.12 -11.03 14.60
CA PHE A 90 -5.25 -11.65 13.59
C PHE A 90 -5.83 -11.34 12.21
N TRP A 91 -4.98 -11.10 11.23
CA TRP A 91 -5.39 -10.97 9.83
C TRP A 91 -4.84 -12.12 9.01
N THR A 92 -5.69 -12.67 8.14
CA THR A 92 -5.24 -13.43 6.99
C THR A 92 -5.16 -12.46 5.83
N VAL A 93 -3.96 -12.14 5.38
CA VAL A 93 -3.71 -11.21 4.27
C VAL A 93 -3.64 -12.00 2.97
N ASP A 94 -4.58 -11.72 2.07
CA ASP A 94 -4.68 -12.42 0.78
C ASP A 94 -3.91 -11.69 -0.32
N SER A 95 -4.02 -10.36 -0.36
CA SER A 95 -3.34 -9.52 -1.35
C SER A 95 -3.08 -8.11 -0.82
N ILE A 96 -2.12 -7.44 -1.47
CA ILE A 96 -1.81 -6.03 -1.21
C ILE A 96 -1.68 -5.32 -2.55
N ASP A 97 -2.31 -4.15 -2.66
CA ASP A 97 -2.16 -3.27 -3.80
C ASP A 97 -1.11 -2.20 -3.52
N PHE A 98 -0.19 -2.04 -4.44
CA PHE A 98 0.82 -1.00 -4.47
C PHE A 98 0.65 -0.13 -5.71
N PHE A 99 1.14 1.10 -5.66
CA PHE A 99 0.98 2.05 -6.76
C PHE A 99 2.34 2.48 -7.30
N ALA A 100 2.46 2.49 -8.62
CA ALA A 100 3.68 2.89 -9.32
C ALA A 100 3.36 3.51 -10.67
N TYR A 101 4.27 4.33 -11.20
CA TYR A 101 4.20 4.85 -12.58
C TYR A 101 5.55 4.74 -13.27
N GLN A 102 5.52 4.74 -14.59
CA GLN A 102 6.68 4.99 -15.45
C GLN A 102 6.35 6.16 -16.40
N THR A 103 7.31 7.08 -16.61
CA THR A 103 7.13 8.15 -17.59
C THR A 103 7.09 7.54 -19.00
N GLY A 104 6.10 7.95 -19.78
CA GLY A 104 5.81 7.37 -21.10
C GLY A 104 4.93 6.14 -21.07
N GLY A 105 4.35 5.80 -19.91
CA GLY A 105 3.37 4.72 -19.77
C GLY A 105 2.06 4.99 -20.50
N SER A 106 1.20 3.98 -20.60
CA SER A 106 -0.09 4.03 -21.30
C SER A 106 -1.24 3.68 -20.36
N ALA A 107 -2.34 4.42 -20.44
CA ALA A 107 -3.57 4.09 -19.71
C ALA A 107 -4.27 2.81 -20.21
N THR A 108 -3.93 2.32 -21.40
CA THR A 108 -4.56 1.14 -22.01
C THR A 108 -3.82 -0.16 -21.73
N GLY A 109 -2.61 -0.09 -21.17
CA GLY A 109 -1.82 -1.27 -20.85
C GLY A 109 -0.71 -0.93 -19.86
N SER A 110 -0.58 -1.72 -18.82
CA SER A 110 0.49 -1.51 -17.83
C SER A 110 1.85 -1.85 -18.37
N SER A 111 2.83 -1.03 -18.01
CA SER A 111 4.25 -1.31 -18.24
C SER A 111 4.90 -2.11 -17.10
N MET A 112 4.18 -2.37 -16.00
CA MET A 112 4.70 -3.12 -14.86
C MET A 112 4.64 -4.61 -15.14
N ASN A 113 5.73 -5.32 -14.82
CA ASN A 113 5.88 -6.75 -15.12
C ASN A 113 6.49 -7.57 -13.97
N PHE A 114 6.84 -6.91 -12.86
CA PHE A 114 7.41 -7.52 -11.69
C PHE A 114 7.04 -6.74 -10.42
N LEU A 115 6.80 -7.48 -9.35
CA LEU A 115 6.65 -6.94 -8.00
C LEU A 115 7.21 -7.97 -7.01
N SER A 116 8.17 -7.60 -6.19
CA SER A 116 8.56 -8.39 -5.02
C SER A 116 8.25 -7.65 -3.75
N LEU A 117 7.99 -8.41 -2.70
CA LEU A 117 7.51 -7.90 -1.42
C LEU A 117 8.15 -8.67 -0.27
N GLN A 118 8.57 -7.93 0.74
CA GLN A 118 8.90 -8.45 2.07
C GLN A 118 7.97 -7.82 3.10
N ILE A 119 7.57 -8.61 4.10
CA ILE A 119 6.90 -8.11 5.30
C ILE A 119 7.89 -8.22 6.46
N TRP A 120 8.10 -7.13 7.18
CA TRP A 120 9.00 -7.05 8.32
C TRP A 120 8.21 -6.87 9.61
N ASN A 121 8.73 -7.39 10.73
CA ASN A 121 8.17 -7.21 12.07
C ASN A 121 8.64 -5.94 12.78
N GLY A 122 9.19 -5.00 12.03
CA GLY A 122 9.70 -3.72 12.52
C GLY A 122 10.27 -2.91 11.36
N ARG A 123 10.69 -1.67 11.62
CA ARG A 123 11.16 -0.74 10.59
C ARG A 123 12.42 -1.28 9.90
N PRO A 124 12.43 -1.44 8.57
CA PRO A 124 13.59 -1.95 7.86
C PRO A 124 14.85 -1.11 8.11
N GLY A 125 15.95 -1.78 8.45
CA GLY A 125 17.22 -1.16 8.81
C GLY A 125 17.40 -0.88 10.30
N ASP A 126 16.37 -0.98 11.12
CA ASP A 126 16.49 -0.81 12.56
C ASP A 126 16.96 -2.12 13.22
N SER A 127 17.66 -1.98 14.34
CA SER A 127 18.11 -3.14 15.11
C SER A 127 16.92 -3.95 15.65
N GLY A 128 16.94 -5.25 15.43
CA GLY A 128 15.86 -6.17 15.85
C GLY A 128 14.74 -6.34 14.84
N SER A 129 14.67 -5.54 13.79
CA SER A 129 13.72 -5.77 12.69
C SER A 129 14.19 -6.95 11.83
N SER A 130 13.23 -7.76 11.37
CA SER A 130 13.50 -8.92 10.53
C SER A 130 12.36 -9.19 9.57
N VAL A 131 12.67 -9.79 8.42
CA VAL A 131 11.67 -10.26 7.46
C VAL A 131 10.92 -11.45 8.06
N VAL A 132 9.60 -11.38 8.08
CA VAL A 132 8.73 -12.46 8.54
C VAL A 132 8.03 -13.17 7.38
N TRP A 133 7.99 -12.55 6.19
CA TRP A 133 7.44 -13.15 4.98
C TRP A 133 8.04 -12.50 3.73
N GLY A 134 8.14 -13.29 2.65
CA GLY A 134 8.55 -12.84 1.31
C GLY A 134 10.05 -12.65 1.14
N ASP A 135 10.43 -12.17 -0.03
CA ASP A 135 11.81 -11.91 -0.43
C ASP A 135 11.88 -10.85 -1.54
N THR A 136 13.09 -10.49 -1.97
CA THR A 136 13.32 -9.47 -3.00
C THR A 136 13.41 -10.01 -4.43
N THR A 137 13.21 -11.31 -4.64
CA THR A 137 13.45 -11.99 -5.92
C THR A 137 12.22 -12.67 -6.49
N THR A 138 11.30 -13.11 -5.64
CA THR A 138 10.06 -13.76 -6.06
C THR A 138 9.07 -12.75 -6.62
N ASN A 139 8.62 -12.97 -7.86
CA ASN A 139 7.58 -12.13 -8.46
C ASN A 139 6.20 -12.54 -7.93
N VAL A 140 5.59 -11.68 -7.13
CA VAL A 140 4.24 -11.87 -6.56
C VAL A 140 3.17 -11.04 -7.26
N LEU A 141 3.52 -10.36 -8.37
CA LEU A 141 2.58 -9.58 -9.17
C LEU A 141 1.49 -10.48 -9.75
N SER A 142 0.25 -10.29 -9.35
CA SER A 142 -0.91 -11.00 -9.88
C SER A 142 -1.66 -10.21 -10.95
N SER A 143 -1.68 -8.89 -10.84
CA SER A 143 -2.25 -8.00 -11.84
C SER A 143 -1.64 -6.60 -11.77
N SER A 144 -1.67 -5.90 -12.91
CA SER A 144 -1.30 -4.49 -12.98
C SER A 144 -2.24 -3.77 -13.95
N THR A 145 -2.94 -2.76 -13.45
CA THR A 145 -3.97 -2.04 -14.19
C THR A 145 -3.86 -0.54 -13.98
N PHE A 146 -4.27 0.26 -14.96
CA PHE A 146 -4.35 1.70 -14.80
C PHE A 146 -5.34 2.08 -13.69
N ALA A 147 -4.89 2.90 -12.74
CA ALA A 147 -5.67 3.28 -11.57
C ALA A 147 -6.66 4.45 -11.83
N GLY A 148 -6.76 4.95 -13.06
CA GLY A 148 -7.56 6.12 -13.38
C GLY A 148 -6.92 7.45 -13.00
N ILE A 149 -5.61 7.46 -12.71
CA ILE A 149 -4.89 8.58 -12.12
C ILE A 149 -3.62 8.88 -12.92
N TYR A 150 -3.34 10.16 -13.17
CA TYR A 150 -2.07 10.61 -13.75
C TYR A 150 -1.27 11.43 -12.75
N ARG A 151 -0.02 11.06 -12.52
CA ARG A 151 0.89 11.79 -11.64
C ARG A 151 1.44 13.02 -12.32
N THR A 152 1.36 14.18 -11.66
CA THR A 152 1.85 15.44 -12.18
C THR A 152 2.56 16.28 -11.09
N ALA A 153 3.41 17.21 -11.51
CA ALA A 153 3.99 18.20 -10.62
C ALA A 153 2.94 19.24 -10.20
N SER A 154 3.24 20.04 -9.18
CA SER A 154 2.39 21.17 -8.84
C SER A 154 2.32 22.15 -10.02
N SER A 155 1.12 22.37 -10.54
CA SER A 155 0.87 23.25 -11.69
C SER A 155 0.90 24.74 -11.32
N THR A 156 0.72 25.07 -10.03
CA THR A 156 0.62 26.43 -9.52
C THR A 156 1.85 26.93 -8.79
N HIS A 157 2.92 26.13 -8.72
CA HIS A 157 4.10 26.50 -7.95
C HIS A 157 4.82 27.71 -8.55
N PRO A 158 5.04 28.80 -7.78
CA PRO A 158 5.60 30.05 -8.32
C PRO A 158 7.06 29.94 -8.74
N ALA A 159 7.83 29.00 -8.24
CA ALA A 159 9.27 28.86 -8.52
C ALA A 159 9.59 28.01 -9.76
N GLY A 160 8.66 27.81 -10.68
CA GLY A 160 8.97 27.24 -12.00
C GLY A 160 8.80 25.74 -12.15
N LEU A 161 8.17 25.04 -11.22
CA LEU A 161 7.61 23.72 -11.47
C LEU A 161 6.24 23.77 -12.16
N GLY A 162 5.76 24.96 -12.55
CA GLY A 162 4.56 25.17 -13.35
C GLY A 162 4.62 24.45 -14.70
N ILE A 163 4.82 23.15 -14.65
CA ILE A 163 4.71 22.25 -15.78
C ILE A 163 3.23 21.92 -15.90
N PRO A 164 2.58 22.29 -17.02
CA PRO A 164 1.18 21.91 -17.21
C PRO A 164 0.99 20.41 -16.97
N PRO A 165 -0.11 20.01 -16.31
CA PRO A 165 -0.42 18.61 -16.13
C PRO A 165 -0.46 17.87 -17.47
N ASP A 166 0.11 16.68 -17.50
CA ASP A 166 0.13 15.82 -18.68
C ASP A 166 -0.20 14.36 -18.32
N THR A 167 -0.50 13.56 -19.33
CA THR A 167 -0.89 12.16 -19.18
C THR A 167 0.27 11.19 -19.33
N THR A 168 1.50 11.67 -19.31
CA THR A 168 2.69 10.83 -19.55
C THR A 168 3.06 9.92 -18.38
N ARG A 169 2.42 10.09 -17.21
CA ARG A 169 2.70 9.31 -16.00
C ARG A 169 1.42 8.66 -15.45
N PRO A 170 0.82 7.70 -16.19
CA PRO A 170 -0.30 6.93 -15.65
C PRO A 170 0.14 6.13 -14.45
N VAL A 171 -0.60 6.21 -13.36
CA VAL A 171 -0.38 5.41 -12.15
C VAL A 171 -1.03 4.05 -12.34
N TYR A 172 -0.31 2.98 -12.05
CA TYR A 172 -0.82 1.62 -12.08
C TYR A 172 -1.01 1.08 -10.67
N ARG A 173 -2.14 0.41 -10.47
CA ARG A 173 -2.40 -0.44 -9.33
C ARG A 173 -1.78 -1.80 -9.60
N ASN A 174 -0.86 -2.22 -8.75
CA ASN A 174 -0.09 -3.46 -8.86
C ASN A 174 -0.46 -4.35 -7.68
N SER A 175 -1.20 -5.42 -7.93
CA SER A 175 -1.67 -6.33 -6.89
C SER A 175 -0.65 -7.45 -6.65
N ALA A 176 -0.19 -7.58 -5.42
CA ALA A 176 0.60 -8.72 -4.94
C ALA A 176 -0.34 -9.79 -4.39
N ASN A 177 -0.17 -11.05 -4.81
CA ASN A 177 -0.87 -12.18 -4.20
C ASN A 177 0.00 -12.81 -3.11
N LEU A 178 -0.51 -12.85 -1.87
CA LEU A 178 0.19 -13.41 -0.72
C LEU A 178 -0.30 -14.81 -0.33
N GLY A 179 -1.46 -15.23 -0.85
CA GLY A 179 -1.98 -16.58 -0.62
C GLY A 179 -2.44 -16.86 0.81
N GLY A 180 -2.81 -15.83 1.58
CA GLY A 180 -3.35 -16.02 2.93
C GLY A 180 -2.28 -16.00 4.04
N VAL A 181 -1.38 -15.05 4.03
CA VAL A 181 -0.39 -14.85 5.12
C VAL A 181 -1.10 -14.42 6.40
N VAL A 182 -0.85 -15.15 7.50
CA VAL A 182 -1.42 -14.82 8.81
C VAL A 182 -0.46 -13.90 9.56
N LEU A 183 -0.97 -12.72 9.92
CA LEU A 183 -0.27 -11.74 10.74
C LEU A 183 -1.02 -11.54 12.07
N THR A 184 -0.28 -11.48 13.16
CA THR A 184 -0.81 -11.23 14.52
C THR A 184 -0.92 -9.73 14.80
N ALA A 185 -1.47 -9.34 15.94
CA ALA A 185 -1.41 -7.95 16.41
C ALA A 185 0.04 -7.45 16.46
N GLY A 186 0.28 -6.25 15.98
CA GLY A 186 1.61 -5.64 15.90
C GLY A 186 1.75 -4.64 14.77
N THR A 187 2.91 -3.99 14.68
CA THR A 187 3.27 -3.10 13.56
C THR A 187 4.14 -3.87 12.58
N TYR A 188 3.76 -3.80 11.32
CA TYR A 188 4.46 -4.44 10.21
C TYR A 188 4.87 -3.41 9.18
N TRP A 189 5.98 -3.67 8.51
CA TRP A 189 6.48 -2.87 7.40
C TRP A 189 6.43 -3.67 6.11
N LEU A 190 5.93 -3.04 5.06
CA LEU A 190 5.95 -3.56 3.71
C LEU A 190 7.17 -2.97 3.00
N ASP A 191 8.03 -3.81 2.45
CA ASP A 191 9.22 -3.45 1.69
C ASP A 191 9.07 -4.03 0.29
N TRP A 192 8.96 -3.16 -0.74
CA TRP A 192 8.69 -3.62 -2.10
C TRP A 192 9.51 -2.91 -3.15
N GLN A 193 9.65 -3.59 -4.28
CA GLN A 193 10.20 -3.06 -5.52
C GLN A 193 9.36 -3.51 -6.70
N THR A 194 9.37 -2.71 -7.77
CA THR A 194 8.60 -2.98 -8.98
C THR A 194 9.52 -3.01 -10.19
N GLY A 195 9.32 -3.95 -11.11
CA GLY A 195 9.93 -3.97 -12.43
C GLY A 195 8.98 -3.42 -13.49
N GLY A 196 9.55 -2.83 -14.52
CA GLY A 196 8.78 -2.29 -15.63
C GLY A 196 9.55 -2.34 -16.95
N SER A 197 8.85 -2.21 -18.06
CA SER A 197 9.39 -2.36 -19.43
C SER A 197 9.92 -1.05 -20.04
N LEU A 198 9.69 0.10 -19.39
CA LEU A 198 10.14 1.40 -19.88
C LEU A 198 11.46 1.81 -19.21
N SER A 199 12.16 2.75 -19.82
CA SER A 199 13.47 3.20 -19.35
C SER A 199 13.43 4.13 -18.12
N SER A 200 12.29 4.79 -17.85
CA SER A 200 12.12 5.70 -16.71
C SER A 200 11.29 5.07 -15.60
N GLY A 201 11.86 4.92 -14.44
CA GLY A 201 11.18 4.28 -13.30
C GLY A 201 11.31 2.76 -13.29
N PRO A 202 10.41 2.01 -12.62
CA PRO A 202 9.20 2.46 -11.90
C PRO A 202 9.46 3.39 -10.73
N TRP A 203 8.52 4.30 -10.49
CA TRP A 203 8.53 5.27 -9.42
C TRP A 203 7.35 5.05 -8.48
N ALA A 204 7.58 4.98 -7.17
CA ALA A 204 6.54 4.97 -6.16
C ALA A 204 6.09 6.42 -5.88
N PRO A 205 4.85 6.80 -6.18
CA PRO A 205 4.33 8.11 -5.81
C PRO A 205 4.13 8.18 -4.30
N ALA A 206 4.44 9.32 -3.68
CA ALA A 206 4.05 9.58 -2.31
C ALA A 206 2.57 9.95 -2.21
N LEU A 207 1.97 9.77 -1.02
CA LEU A 207 0.62 10.23 -0.69
C LEU A 207 0.46 11.72 -0.99
N VAL A 208 -0.72 12.11 -1.47
CA VAL A 208 -1.04 13.51 -1.82
C VAL A 208 -1.79 14.16 -0.66
N ALA A 209 -1.09 14.36 0.45
CA ALA A 209 -1.62 15.12 1.57
C ALA A 209 -1.38 16.63 1.35
N SER A 210 -2.28 17.47 1.91
CA SER A 210 -2.09 18.91 1.90
C SER A 210 -0.96 19.33 2.83
N GLY A 211 -0.10 20.23 2.37
CA GLY A 211 1.01 20.76 3.15
C GLY A 211 2.26 19.86 3.12
N ARG A 212 3.23 20.28 3.91
CA ARG A 212 4.53 19.61 4.06
C ARG A 212 4.76 19.19 5.52
N GLY A 213 5.56 18.15 5.71
CA GLY A 213 5.95 17.71 7.04
C GLY A 213 4.75 17.18 7.83
N ILE A 214 3.96 16.32 7.23
CA ILE A 214 2.84 15.68 7.91
C ILE A 214 3.38 14.83 9.07
N ALA A 215 2.95 15.16 10.27
CA ALA A 215 3.42 14.48 11.48
C ALA A 215 3.01 12.99 11.46
N GLY A 216 3.99 12.12 11.57
CA GLY A 216 3.79 10.68 11.54
C GLY A 216 4.15 10.02 10.20
N PHE A 217 4.35 10.78 9.12
CA PHE A 217 4.92 10.23 7.90
C PHE A 217 6.32 9.68 8.18
N ASN A 218 6.57 8.43 7.77
CA ASN A 218 7.77 7.71 8.18
C ASN A 218 8.33 6.76 7.09
N GLY A 219 7.80 6.82 5.87
CA GLY A 219 8.19 5.95 4.76
C GLY A 219 9.70 5.93 4.52
N ARG A 220 10.21 4.82 4.04
CA ARG A 220 11.64 4.60 3.81
C ARG A 220 11.97 4.26 2.38
N GLN A 221 13.20 4.55 2.00
CA GLN A 221 13.77 4.14 0.72
C GLN A 221 15.10 3.41 0.96
N PHE A 222 15.25 2.24 0.33
CA PHE A 222 16.54 1.56 0.21
C PHE A 222 17.15 1.92 -1.14
N LEU A 223 18.35 2.48 -1.09
CA LEU A 223 19.14 2.73 -2.29
C LEU A 223 20.27 1.71 -2.37
N GLN A 224 20.25 0.86 -3.40
CA GLN A 224 21.28 -0.15 -3.62
C GLN A 224 22.67 0.45 -3.73
N ALA A 225 22.81 1.64 -4.33
CA ALA A 225 24.09 2.33 -4.44
C ALA A 225 24.68 2.74 -3.08
N ALA A 226 23.82 3.03 -2.10
CA ALA A 226 24.19 3.34 -0.72
C ALA A 226 24.22 2.09 0.19
N THR A 227 23.62 0.98 -0.27
CA THR A 227 23.43 -0.27 0.49
C THR A 227 22.78 -0.04 1.87
N SER A 228 21.89 0.93 1.95
CA SER A 228 21.28 1.36 3.22
C SER A 228 19.85 1.85 3.04
N TRP A 229 19.08 1.70 4.12
CA TRP A 229 17.79 2.35 4.30
C TRP A 229 17.97 3.79 4.76
N GLN A 230 17.19 4.69 4.17
CA GLN A 230 17.08 6.09 4.57
C GLN A 230 15.61 6.48 4.58
N ASP A 231 15.28 7.60 5.21
CA ASP A 231 13.93 8.14 5.16
C ASP A 231 13.60 8.58 3.73
N ALA A 232 12.37 8.37 3.28
CA ALA A 232 11.91 8.79 1.98
C ALA A 232 11.59 10.29 2.03
N GLU A 233 12.61 11.12 1.86
CA GLU A 233 12.51 12.56 2.03
C GLU A 233 12.28 13.31 0.72
N ASP A 234 11.33 14.25 0.75
CA ASP A 234 11.18 15.28 -0.28
C ASP A 234 11.93 16.55 0.13
N PRO A 235 12.96 16.96 -0.62
CA PRO A 235 13.76 18.12 -0.26
C PRO A 235 13.00 19.46 -0.40
N GLY A 236 11.86 19.45 -1.08
CA GLY A 236 11.12 20.65 -1.41
C GLY A 236 11.71 21.46 -2.56
N ASN A 237 10.93 22.45 -3.03
CA ASN A 237 11.36 23.43 -4.01
C ASN A 237 10.85 24.83 -3.63
N PRO A 238 11.72 25.77 -3.27
CA PRO A 238 13.19 25.65 -3.26
C PRO A 238 13.70 24.69 -2.16
N PRO A 239 14.94 24.17 -2.27
CA PRO A 239 15.52 23.27 -1.26
C PRO A 239 15.66 23.89 0.13
N THR A 240 15.56 25.22 0.25
CA THR A 240 15.51 25.94 1.53
C THR A 240 14.26 25.66 2.34
N ALA A 241 13.24 25.00 1.74
CA ALA A 241 12.05 24.53 2.43
C ALA A 241 12.34 23.47 3.52
N GLY A 242 13.51 22.83 3.43
CA GLY A 242 13.88 21.70 4.26
C GLY A 242 13.28 20.37 3.77
N ALA A 243 13.98 19.28 4.06
CA ALA A 243 13.51 17.94 3.71
C ALA A 243 12.38 17.50 4.64
N VAL A 244 11.38 16.77 4.09
CA VAL A 244 10.27 16.20 4.84
C VAL A 244 10.02 14.75 4.42
N VAL A 245 9.78 13.88 5.40
CA VAL A 245 9.51 12.46 5.14
C VAL A 245 8.14 12.31 4.48
N GLN A 246 8.04 11.36 3.58
CA GLN A 246 6.83 11.02 2.83
C GLN A 246 6.36 9.62 3.20
N ASP A 247 5.06 9.35 3.01
CA ASP A 247 4.45 8.02 3.08
C ASP A 247 3.99 7.56 1.71
N PHE A 248 3.78 6.25 1.57
CA PHE A 248 3.43 5.61 0.31
C PHE A 248 2.02 5.01 0.35
N PRO A 249 1.26 5.10 -0.76
CA PRO A 249 -0.05 4.47 -0.86
C PRO A 249 0.07 2.95 -0.99
N PHE A 250 -0.70 2.24 -0.19
CA PHE A 250 -0.95 0.81 -0.34
C PHE A 250 -2.29 0.43 0.30
N ILE A 251 -2.84 -0.72 -0.12
CA ILE A 251 -4.13 -1.23 0.40
C ILE A 251 -3.95 -2.71 0.72
N VAL A 252 -4.31 -3.11 1.94
CA VAL A 252 -4.24 -4.50 2.39
C VAL A 252 -5.63 -5.13 2.31
N TYR A 253 -5.71 -6.30 1.69
CA TYR A 253 -6.94 -7.09 1.58
C TYR A 253 -6.78 -8.45 2.22
N GLY A 254 -7.88 -8.94 2.81
CA GLY A 254 -7.91 -10.23 3.47
C GLY A 254 -9.13 -10.40 4.34
N SER A 255 -9.00 -11.15 5.42
CA SER A 255 -10.06 -11.36 6.39
C SER A 255 -9.52 -11.26 7.82
N PRO A 256 -10.27 -10.62 8.74
CA PRO A 256 -9.97 -10.71 10.17
C PRO A 256 -10.24 -12.14 10.66
N VAL A 257 -9.31 -12.70 11.42
CA VAL A 257 -9.49 -14.01 12.05
C VAL A 257 -10.04 -13.77 13.45
N PRO A 258 -11.23 -14.30 13.80
CA PRO A 258 -11.76 -14.17 15.15
C PRO A 258 -10.81 -14.80 16.18
N GLU A 259 -10.69 -14.16 17.34
CA GLU A 259 -9.91 -14.71 18.44
C GLU A 259 -10.41 -16.11 18.85
N PRO A 260 -9.51 -17.00 19.31
CA PRO A 260 -9.90 -18.34 19.76
C PRO A 260 -11.01 -18.34 20.82
N GLU A 261 -11.02 -17.34 21.68
CA GLU A 261 -12.07 -17.17 22.71
C GLU A 261 -13.45 -16.91 22.10
N THR A 262 -13.53 -16.11 21.05
CA THR A 262 -14.76 -15.84 20.30
C THR A 262 -15.27 -17.12 19.64
N MET A 263 -14.40 -17.96 19.08
CA MET A 263 -14.76 -19.25 18.49
C MET A 263 -15.27 -20.24 19.54
N VAL A 264 -14.65 -20.26 20.73
CA VAL A 264 -15.11 -21.07 21.86
C VAL A 264 -16.49 -20.61 22.34
N ALA A 265 -16.69 -19.30 22.49
CA ALA A 265 -17.99 -18.73 22.91
C ALA A 265 -19.11 -19.04 21.89
N LEU A 266 -18.82 -18.91 20.59
CA LEU A 266 -19.76 -19.30 19.52
C LEU A 266 -20.06 -20.79 19.53
N GLY A 267 -19.04 -21.63 19.71
CA GLY A 267 -19.21 -23.09 19.83
C GLY A 267 -20.07 -23.49 21.02
N LEU A 268 -19.84 -22.91 22.20
CA LEU A 268 -20.64 -23.13 23.40
C LEU A 268 -22.09 -22.62 23.22
N GLY A 269 -22.27 -21.46 22.61
CA GLY A 269 -23.58 -20.90 22.29
C GLY A 269 -24.39 -21.79 21.35
N ALA A 270 -23.76 -22.29 20.28
CA ALA A 270 -24.37 -23.23 19.34
C ALA A 270 -24.75 -24.56 20.03
N ALA A 271 -23.86 -25.11 20.87
CA ALA A 271 -24.14 -26.34 21.64
C ALA A 271 -25.32 -26.15 22.61
N ALA A 272 -25.42 -24.99 23.27
CA ALA A 272 -26.53 -24.66 24.16
C ALA A 272 -27.88 -24.57 23.42
N LEU A 273 -27.88 -23.96 22.21
CA LEU A 273 -29.08 -23.86 21.36
C LEU A 273 -29.54 -25.23 20.86
N ILE A 274 -28.63 -26.12 20.46
CA ILE A 274 -28.95 -27.49 20.04
C ILE A 274 -29.56 -28.28 21.22
N ARG A 275 -29.00 -28.12 22.43
CA ARG A 275 -29.51 -28.77 23.64
C ARG A 275 -30.94 -28.30 24.01
N ARG A 276 -31.21 -27.00 23.79
CA ARG A 276 -32.54 -26.41 24.05
C ARG A 276 -33.62 -26.91 23.09
N ARG A 277 -33.26 -27.19 21.82
CA ARG A 277 -34.20 -27.71 20.81
C ARG A 277 -34.52 -29.21 20.97
N ARG A 278 -33.78 -29.94 21.80
CA ARG A 278 -33.98 -31.38 22.08
C ARG A 278 -34.80 -31.65 23.34
N LYS A 279 -35.23 -30.61 24.03
CA LYS A 279 -36.24 -30.65 25.12
C LYS A 279 -37.59 -30.16 24.61
#